data_770797dff0c8818974e191750de55fbf
#
_entry.id   770797dff0c8818974e191750de55fbf
#
_cell.length_a   1.000
_cell.length_b   1.000
_cell.length_c   1.000
_cell.angle_alpha   90.00
_cell.angle_beta   90.00
_cell.angle_gamma   90.00
#
_symmetry.space_group_name_H-M   'P 1'
#
loop_
_entity.id
_entity.type
_entity.pdbx_description
1 polymer ?
#
loop_
_entity_poly.entity_id
_entity_poly.type
_entity_poly.pdbx_seq_one_letter_code
_entity_poly.pdbx_strand_id
1 'polypeptide(L)'
;SLVRALEKYGIGRPSTYAPIISTIQDRGYVKKIEKKFHPQEIGIVVNDLLVKHFSKIVDIHFTAKIEDELDEIANQKKEWVPVVREVYDPFIKNLKTKEMEISKKEITEQKTNKKCPKCGKAMVIKLGRFGKFLACTGYPECKHTEPLGEEKILAKGLAGGKCEKCGKEMVVRQGRFGPFLACSGYPDCKNIKPIEKKTGVSCPKCEKGEIIEKRSKKGRTFYACNQYPKCDFALWNKPTGKKCPECGSLLVFGKESTAVCSNKECKPR
;
A
#
# COMPACT_ATOMS: atom_id res chain seq x y z
N SER A 1 19.45 5.55 -5.54
CA SER A 1 18.00 5.83 -5.52
C SER A 1 17.36 5.42 -6.85
N LEU A 2 16.03 5.29 -6.92
CA LEU A 2 15.32 4.97 -8.17
C LEU A 2 15.65 6.00 -9.26
N VAL A 3 15.66 7.30 -8.95
CA VAL A 3 16.01 8.37 -9.91
C VAL A 3 17.40 8.13 -10.48
N ARG A 4 18.42 7.86 -9.65
CA ARG A 4 19.77 7.56 -10.15
C ARG A 4 19.82 6.34 -11.08
N ALA A 5 18.96 5.34 -10.85
CA ALA A 5 18.87 4.18 -11.74
C ALA A 5 18.25 4.56 -13.09
N LEU A 6 17.17 5.36 -13.09
CA LEU A 6 16.54 5.87 -14.30
C LEU A 6 17.54 6.73 -15.11
N GLU A 7 18.25 7.65 -14.46
CA GLU A 7 19.30 8.47 -15.08
C GLU A 7 20.42 7.60 -15.70
N LYS A 8 20.92 6.60 -14.95
CA LYS A 8 21.97 5.69 -15.44
C LYS A 8 21.58 4.94 -16.71
N TYR A 9 20.30 4.58 -16.84
CA TYR A 9 19.77 3.82 -17.97
C TYR A 9 19.17 4.72 -19.07
N GLY A 10 19.22 6.04 -18.95
CA GLY A 10 18.65 6.97 -19.94
C GLY A 10 17.13 6.96 -20.00
N ILE A 11 16.45 6.51 -18.94
CA ILE A 11 14.99 6.39 -18.88
C ILE A 11 14.41 7.62 -18.21
N GLY A 12 13.51 8.31 -18.91
CA GLY A 12 12.90 9.56 -18.44
C GLY A 12 13.83 10.75 -18.50
N ARG A 13 13.31 11.89 -18.13
CA ARG A 13 14.01 13.18 -18.08
C ARG A 13 13.70 13.88 -16.75
N PRO A 14 14.41 14.92 -16.34
CA PRO A 14 14.16 15.61 -15.06
C PRO A 14 12.70 15.97 -14.82
N SER A 15 11.98 16.38 -15.86
CA SER A 15 10.56 16.73 -15.81
C SER A 15 9.62 15.53 -15.57
N THR A 16 10.04 14.30 -15.89
CA THR A 16 9.20 13.11 -15.84
C THR A 16 9.43 12.21 -14.61
N TYR A 17 10.57 12.35 -13.91
CA TYR A 17 10.87 11.50 -12.74
C TYR A 17 9.84 11.63 -11.61
N ALA A 18 9.42 12.85 -11.28
CA ALA A 18 8.43 13.06 -10.22
C ALA A 18 7.05 12.48 -10.59
N PRO A 19 6.49 12.71 -11.79
CA PRO A 19 5.26 12.07 -12.27
C PRO A 19 5.34 10.54 -12.27
N ILE A 20 6.44 9.93 -12.74
CA ILE A 20 6.62 8.47 -12.73
C ILE A 20 6.51 7.92 -11.31
N ILE A 21 7.27 8.50 -10.36
CA ILE A 21 7.28 8.10 -8.97
C ILE A 21 5.92 8.27 -8.31
N SER A 22 5.20 9.35 -8.60
CA SER A 22 3.84 9.57 -8.11
C SER A 22 2.89 8.51 -8.64
N THR A 23 2.92 8.26 -9.95
CA THR A 23 2.03 7.31 -10.62
C THR A 23 2.14 5.89 -10.07
N ILE A 24 3.36 5.36 -9.89
CA ILE A 24 3.54 4.00 -9.35
C ILE A 24 3.06 3.85 -7.91
N GLN A 25 3.13 4.93 -7.10
CA GLN A 25 2.59 4.97 -5.75
C GLN A 25 1.06 5.11 -5.75
N ASP A 26 0.50 5.99 -6.58
CA ASP A 26 -0.93 6.25 -6.67
C ASP A 26 -1.70 5.04 -7.21
N ARG A 27 -1.08 4.27 -8.10
CA ARG A 27 -1.62 2.99 -8.58
C ARG A 27 -1.43 1.84 -7.59
N GLY A 28 -0.69 2.05 -6.50
CA GLY A 28 -0.41 1.03 -5.48
C GLY A 28 0.57 -0.04 -5.94
N TYR A 29 1.34 0.19 -7.00
CA TYR A 29 2.37 -0.77 -7.46
C TYR A 29 3.53 -0.87 -6.51
N VAL A 30 3.85 0.24 -5.84
CA VAL A 30 4.85 0.30 -4.78
C VAL A 30 4.33 1.06 -3.58
N LYS A 31 4.86 0.73 -2.39
CA LYS A 31 4.61 1.45 -1.15
C LYS A 31 5.91 2.00 -0.61
N LYS A 32 5.93 3.28 -0.23
CA LYS A 32 7.10 3.90 0.39
C LYS A 32 7.07 3.66 1.89
N ILE A 33 8.05 2.91 2.41
CA ILE A 33 8.27 2.62 3.83
C ILE A 33 9.69 3.06 4.16
N GLU A 34 9.89 3.85 5.19
CA GLU A 34 11.22 4.34 5.64
C GLU A 34 12.09 4.90 4.51
N LYS A 35 11.48 5.69 3.62
CA LYS A 35 12.12 6.29 2.43
C LYS A 35 12.53 5.28 1.33
N LYS A 36 12.21 3.98 1.46
CA LYS A 36 12.44 2.93 0.45
C LYS A 36 11.14 2.54 -0.23
N PHE A 37 11.21 2.16 -1.50
CA PHE A 37 10.07 1.61 -2.22
C PHE A 37 10.03 0.09 -2.04
N HIS A 38 8.86 -0.41 -1.68
CA HIS A 38 8.57 -1.84 -1.56
C HIS A 38 7.52 -2.22 -2.60
N PRO A 39 7.84 -3.10 -3.56
CA PRO A 39 6.87 -3.62 -4.52
C PRO A 39 5.67 -4.22 -3.80
N GLN A 40 4.49 -3.99 -4.35
CA GLN A 40 3.24 -4.59 -3.87
C GLN A 40 2.82 -5.71 -4.82
N GLU A 41 2.00 -6.65 -4.36
CA GLU A 41 1.55 -7.79 -5.18
C GLU A 41 0.97 -7.36 -6.53
N ILE A 42 0.15 -6.31 -6.54
CA ILE A 42 -0.42 -5.78 -7.79
C ILE A 42 0.67 -5.28 -8.74
N GLY A 43 1.72 -4.66 -8.21
CA GLY A 43 2.86 -4.19 -9.00
C GLY A 43 3.64 -5.35 -9.61
N ILE A 44 3.86 -6.42 -8.85
CA ILE A 44 4.55 -7.64 -9.33
C ILE A 44 3.72 -8.29 -10.44
N VAL A 45 2.42 -8.52 -10.23
CA VAL A 45 1.54 -9.14 -11.24
C VAL A 45 1.49 -8.32 -12.53
N VAL A 46 1.40 -6.99 -12.43
CA VAL A 46 1.42 -6.10 -13.62
C VAL A 46 2.76 -6.16 -14.32
N ASN A 47 3.88 -6.14 -13.58
CA ASN A 47 5.21 -6.28 -14.14
C ASN A 47 5.38 -7.60 -14.89
N ASP A 48 5.02 -8.72 -14.28
CA ASP A 48 5.16 -10.06 -14.87
C ASP A 48 4.31 -10.20 -16.15
N LEU A 49 3.10 -9.63 -16.13
CA LEU A 49 2.24 -9.57 -17.31
C LEU A 49 2.90 -8.77 -18.46
N LEU A 50 3.43 -7.59 -18.14
CA LEU A 50 4.08 -6.74 -19.13
C LEU A 50 5.36 -7.38 -19.67
N VAL A 51 6.21 -7.94 -18.85
CA VAL A 51 7.44 -8.64 -19.25
C VAL A 51 7.11 -9.83 -20.15
N LYS A 52 6.07 -10.61 -19.82
CA LYS A 52 5.67 -11.80 -20.58
C LYS A 52 5.06 -11.46 -21.93
N HIS A 53 4.22 -10.43 -22.01
CA HIS A 53 3.38 -10.18 -23.19
C HIS A 53 3.79 -8.95 -24.00
N PHE A 54 4.56 -8.03 -23.39
CA PHE A 54 4.98 -6.75 -23.97
C PHE A 54 6.47 -6.49 -23.74
N SER A 55 7.31 -7.52 -23.83
CA SER A 55 8.74 -7.48 -23.51
C SER A 55 9.51 -6.34 -24.19
N LYS A 56 9.19 -6.02 -25.45
CA LYS A 56 9.83 -4.91 -26.17
C LYS A 56 9.59 -3.54 -25.51
N ILE A 57 8.37 -3.29 -25.02
CA ILE A 57 8.01 -1.99 -24.44
C ILE A 57 8.60 -1.78 -23.04
N VAL A 58 8.76 -2.87 -22.28
CA VAL A 58 9.36 -2.81 -20.95
C VAL A 58 10.88 -3.00 -20.98
N ASP A 59 11.47 -3.12 -22.15
CA ASP A 59 12.91 -3.17 -22.32
C ASP A 59 13.55 -1.81 -22.00
N ILE A 60 14.61 -1.84 -21.22
CA ILE A 60 15.33 -0.63 -20.75
C ILE A 60 15.95 0.11 -21.95
N HIS A 61 16.54 -0.63 -22.89
CA HIS A 61 17.22 -0.02 -24.05
C HIS A 61 16.20 0.56 -25.04
N PHE A 62 15.05 -0.08 -25.19
CA PHE A 62 13.97 0.46 -26.00
C PHE A 62 13.48 1.81 -25.47
N THR A 63 13.24 1.90 -24.15
CA THR A 63 12.79 3.14 -23.53
C THR A 63 13.83 4.25 -23.69
N ALA A 64 15.11 3.95 -23.43
CA ALA A 64 16.19 4.90 -23.61
C ALA A 64 16.29 5.39 -25.07
N LYS A 65 16.22 4.46 -26.06
CA LYS A 65 16.23 4.81 -27.49
C LYS A 65 15.10 5.79 -27.83
N ILE A 66 13.89 5.54 -27.35
CA ILE A 66 12.75 6.44 -27.63
C ILE A 66 12.93 7.82 -26.99
N GLU A 67 13.48 7.90 -25.78
CA GLU A 67 13.79 9.19 -25.14
C GLU A 67 14.82 9.98 -25.96
N ASP A 68 15.85 9.33 -26.49
CA ASP A 68 16.86 9.96 -27.35
C ASP A 68 16.27 10.40 -28.70
N GLU A 69 15.42 9.59 -29.31
CA GLU A 69 14.70 9.96 -30.56
C GLU A 69 13.76 11.15 -30.35
N LEU A 70 13.10 11.24 -29.19
CA LEU A 70 12.28 12.41 -28.85
C LEU A 70 13.12 13.67 -28.68
N ASP A 71 14.32 13.57 -28.12
CA ASP A 71 15.27 14.68 -28.04
C ASP A 71 15.76 15.10 -29.44
N GLU A 72 15.99 14.15 -30.36
CA GLU A 72 16.33 14.46 -31.76
C GLU A 72 15.19 15.18 -32.50
N ILE A 73 13.92 14.79 -32.23
CA ILE A 73 12.74 15.50 -32.76
C ILE A 73 12.67 16.90 -32.21
N ALA A 74 12.86 17.10 -30.88
CA ALA A 74 12.87 18.40 -30.25
C ALA A 74 13.95 19.33 -30.81
N ASN A 75 15.09 18.77 -31.24
CA ASN A 75 16.18 19.47 -31.89
C ASN A 75 16.03 19.59 -33.41
N GLN A 76 14.88 19.26 -33.99
CA GLN A 76 14.57 19.30 -35.43
C GLN A 76 15.49 18.42 -36.32
N LYS A 77 16.09 17.39 -35.74
CA LYS A 77 16.94 16.43 -36.46
C LYS A 77 16.18 15.26 -37.07
N LYS A 78 14.99 14.98 -36.57
CA LYS A 78 14.09 13.90 -37.03
C LYS A 78 12.64 14.37 -37.14
N GLU A 79 11.93 13.80 -38.07
CA GLU A 79 10.47 13.91 -38.18
C GLU A 79 9.79 13.01 -37.15
N TRP A 80 8.78 13.51 -36.46
CA TRP A 80 8.11 12.78 -35.39
C TRP A 80 7.21 11.63 -35.88
N VAL A 81 6.58 11.79 -37.07
CA VAL A 81 5.61 10.82 -37.59
C VAL A 81 6.21 9.43 -37.82
N PRO A 82 7.39 9.29 -38.51
CA PRO A 82 8.03 7.99 -38.69
C PRO A 82 8.39 7.33 -37.36
N VAL A 83 8.94 8.10 -36.38
CA VAL A 83 9.36 7.61 -35.06
C VAL A 83 8.17 7.05 -34.30
N VAL A 84 7.07 7.81 -34.24
CA VAL A 84 5.84 7.35 -33.55
C VAL A 84 5.26 6.12 -34.24
N ARG A 85 5.25 6.06 -35.57
CA ARG A 85 4.72 4.93 -36.34
C ARG A 85 5.52 3.65 -36.12
N GLU A 86 6.86 3.72 -36.06
CA GLU A 86 7.73 2.58 -35.77
C GLU A 86 7.38 1.91 -34.43
N VAL A 87 6.96 2.68 -33.44
CA VAL A 87 6.54 2.18 -32.13
C VAL A 87 5.08 1.74 -32.14
N TYR A 88 4.20 2.54 -32.71
CA TYR A 88 2.74 2.35 -32.61
C TYR A 88 2.27 1.11 -33.39
N ASP A 89 2.71 0.91 -34.63
CA ASP A 89 2.20 -0.15 -35.47
C ASP A 89 2.47 -1.55 -34.90
N PRO A 90 3.68 -1.89 -34.44
CA PRO A 90 3.93 -3.17 -33.77
C PRO A 90 3.19 -3.29 -32.45
N PHE A 91 3.07 -2.19 -31.71
CA PHE A 91 2.38 -2.18 -30.42
C PHE A 91 0.90 -2.48 -30.57
N ILE A 92 0.19 -1.78 -31.47
CA ILE A 92 -1.26 -1.97 -31.64
C ILE A 92 -1.59 -3.36 -32.17
N LYS A 93 -0.72 -3.91 -33.05
CA LYS A 93 -0.87 -5.27 -33.55
C LYS A 93 -0.75 -6.30 -32.41
N ASN A 94 0.29 -6.17 -31.58
CA ASN A 94 0.49 -7.03 -30.41
C ASN A 94 -0.66 -6.89 -29.41
N LEU A 95 -1.10 -5.65 -29.13
CA LEU A 95 -2.19 -5.37 -28.21
C LEU A 95 -3.47 -6.10 -28.62
N LYS A 96 -3.90 -5.97 -29.87
CA LYS A 96 -5.09 -6.66 -30.39
C LYS A 96 -5.00 -8.18 -30.24
N THR A 97 -3.83 -8.77 -30.50
CA THR A 97 -3.61 -10.22 -30.31
C THR A 97 -3.72 -10.58 -28.82
N LYS A 98 -3.09 -9.81 -27.95
CA LYS A 98 -3.07 -10.08 -26.50
C LYS A 98 -4.40 -9.83 -25.82
N GLU A 99 -5.23 -8.91 -26.30
CA GLU A 99 -6.60 -8.72 -25.81
C GLU A 99 -7.48 -9.96 -26.03
N MET A 100 -7.24 -10.72 -27.10
CA MET A 100 -7.96 -11.98 -27.35
C MET A 100 -7.39 -13.15 -26.54
N GLU A 101 -6.08 -13.20 -26.34
CA GLU A 101 -5.39 -14.29 -25.64
C GLU A 101 -5.48 -14.20 -24.13
N ILE A 102 -5.51 -12.99 -23.59
CA ILE A 102 -5.37 -12.75 -22.15
C ILE A 102 -6.72 -12.59 -21.49
N SER A 103 -7.11 -13.56 -20.67
CA SER A 103 -8.28 -13.43 -19.82
C SER A 103 -7.92 -12.72 -18.50
N LYS A 104 -8.53 -11.55 -18.25
CA LYS A 104 -8.38 -10.83 -16.98
C LYS A 104 -8.69 -11.72 -15.78
N LYS A 105 -9.67 -12.63 -15.89
CA LYS A 105 -10.06 -13.54 -14.80
C LYS A 105 -8.94 -14.51 -14.45
N GLU A 106 -8.25 -15.08 -15.46
CA GLU A 106 -7.18 -16.05 -15.23
C GLU A 106 -5.98 -15.44 -14.49
N ILE A 107 -5.70 -14.16 -14.72
CA ILE A 107 -4.58 -13.46 -14.09
C ILE A 107 -4.92 -13.01 -12.68
N THR A 108 -6.17 -12.58 -12.44
CA THR A 108 -6.54 -11.91 -11.20
C THR A 108 -7.35 -12.77 -10.25
N GLU A 109 -7.82 -13.97 -10.67
CA GLU A 109 -8.70 -14.83 -9.89
C GLU A 109 -8.05 -16.19 -9.61
N GLN A 110 -8.04 -16.60 -8.34
CA GLN A 110 -7.67 -17.95 -7.93
C GLN A 110 -8.90 -18.64 -7.36
N LYS A 111 -9.23 -19.83 -7.87
CA LYS A 111 -10.36 -20.64 -7.38
C LYS A 111 -10.14 -21.06 -5.93
N THR A 112 -11.20 -21.10 -5.15
CA THR A 112 -11.18 -21.60 -3.78
C THR A 112 -12.34 -22.56 -3.56
N ASN A 113 -12.20 -23.45 -2.57
CA ASN A 113 -13.27 -24.37 -2.16
C ASN A 113 -14.31 -23.72 -1.24
N LYS A 114 -14.23 -22.39 -1.04
CA LYS A 114 -15.10 -21.66 -0.13
C LYS A 114 -16.40 -21.28 -0.79
N LYS A 115 -17.53 -21.46 -0.08
CA LYS A 115 -18.86 -21.01 -0.52
C LYS A 115 -19.21 -19.67 0.12
N CYS A 116 -19.91 -18.84 -0.61
CA CYS A 116 -20.40 -17.55 -0.14
C CYS A 116 -21.49 -17.75 0.94
N PRO A 117 -21.35 -17.17 2.14
CA PRO A 117 -22.34 -17.32 3.20
C PRO A 117 -23.68 -16.63 2.90
N LYS A 118 -23.71 -15.72 1.90
CA LYS A 118 -24.94 -15.00 1.53
C LYS A 118 -25.75 -15.67 0.43
N CYS A 119 -25.11 -16.30 -0.55
CA CYS A 119 -25.81 -16.84 -1.72
C CYS A 119 -25.40 -18.28 -2.10
N GLY A 120 -24.50 -18.91 -1.35
CA GLY A 120 -24.06 -20.29 -1.59
C GLY A 120 -23.12 -20.49 -2.79
N LYS A 121 -22.99 -19.51 -3.71
CA LYS A 121 -22.10 -19.61 -4.89
C LYS A 121 -20.63 -19.70 -4.45
N ALA A 122 -19.76 -20.24 -5.30
CA ALA A 122 -18.32 -20.34 -5.03
C ALA A 122 -17.70 -18.96 -4.78
N MET A 123 -16.63 -18.91 -3.97
CA MET A 123 -15.82 -17.73 -3.79
C MET A 123 -14.47 -17.89 -4.49
N VAL A 124 -13.94 -16.81 -5.01
CA VAL A 124 -12.62 -16.73 -5.64
C VAL A 124 -11.75 -15.69 -4.95
N ILE A 125 -10.45 -15.94 -4.89
CA ILE A 125 -9.50 -14.91 -4.47
C ILE A 125 -9.30 -13.97 -5.65
N LYS A 126 -9.58 -12.68 -5.46
CA LYS A 126 -9.31 -11.62 -6.44
C LYS A 126 -8.20 -10.72 -5.95
N LEU A 127 -7.37 -10.29 -6.89
CA LEU A 127 -6.37 -9.25 -6.65
C LEU A 127 -7.01 -7.88 -6.87
N GLY A 128 -7.13 -7.10 -5.80
CA GLY A 128 -7.59 -5.72 -5.83
C GLY A 128 -6.46 -4.72 -5.63
N ARG A 129 -6.79 -3.43 -5.73
CA ARG A 129 -5.84 -2.32 -5.53
C ARG A 129 -5.11 -2.37 -4.18
N PHE A 130 -5.73 -2.94 -3.16
CA PHE A 130 -5.22 -2.97 -1.79
C PHE A 130 -4.78 -4.36 -1.34
N GLY A 131 -4.61 -5.31 -2.26
CA GLY A 131 -4.21 -6.68 -1.98
C GLY A 131 -5.26 -7.71 -2.37
N LYS A 132 -5.01 -8.97 -2.02
CA LYS A 132 -5.91 -10.09 -2.28
C LYS A 132 -7.10 -10.10 -1.32
N PHE A 133 -8.26 -10.42 -1.85
CA PHE A 133 -9.49 -10.62 -1.06
C PHE A 133 -10.35 -11.73 -1.66
N LEU A 134 -11.19 -12.34 -0.85
CA LEU A 134 -12.20 -13.30 -1.31
C LEU A 134 -13.42 -12.55 -1.84
N ALA A 135 -13.87 -12.91 -3.02
CA ALA A 135 -15.06 -12.34 -3.66
C ALA A 135 -16.02 -13.43 -4.11
N CYS A 136 -17.31 -13.17 -3.98
CA CYS A 136 -18.32 -14.05 -4.51
C CYS A 136 -18.36 -14.02 -6.04
N THR A 137 -18.48 -15.20 -6.68
CA THR A 137 -18.64 -15.31 -8.14
C THR A 137 -20.01 -14.83 -8.63
N GLY A 138 -20.95 -14.63 -7.73
CA GLY A 138 -22.29 -14.11 -8.04
C GLY A 138 -22.36 -12.59 -8.24
N TYR A 139 -21.21 -11.90 -8.33
CA TYR A 139 -21.20 -10.49 -8.68
C TYR A 139 -21.74 -10.26 -10.10
N PRO A 140 -22.57 -9.24 -10.35
CA PRO A 140 -22.93 -8.08 -9.49
C PRO A 140 -24.09 -8.31 -8.52
N GLU A 141 -24.82 -9.40 -8.60
CA GLU A 141 -26.01 -9.69 -7.74
C GLU A 141 -25.59 -9.84 -6.29
N CYS A 142 -24.54 -10.62 -6.03
CA CYS A 142 -23.97 -10.81 -4.70
C CYS A 142 -22.64 -10.09 -4.57
N LYS A 143 -22.61 -9.00 -3.82
CA LYS A 143 -21.41 -8.16 -3.59
C LYS A 143 -20.63 -8.60 -2.34
N HIS A 144 -20.78 -9.85 -1.89
CA HIS A 144 -20.08 -10.32 -0.70
C HIS A 144 -18.59 -10.49 -0.94
N THR A 145 -17.79 -9.92 -0.03
CA THR A 145 -16.31 -10.01 -0.03
C THR A 145 -15.81 -10.27 1.38
N GLU A 146 -14.70 -11.00 1.50
CA GLU A 146 -14.03 -11.25 2.78
C GLU A 146 -12.52 -10.94 2.65
N PRO A 147 -11.88 -10.41 3.71
CA PRO A 147 -10.43 -10.23 3.74
C PRO A 147 -9.70 -11.59 3.80
N LEU A 148 -8.44 -11.61 3.32
CA LEU A 148 -7.53 -12.76 3.36
C LEU A 148 -6.37 -12.51 4.33
N GLY A 149 -5.80 -13.59 4.89
CA GLY A 149 -4.56 -13.55 5.68
C GLY A 149 -4.69 -12.93 7.07
N GLU A 150 -3.64 -12.21 7.49
CA GLU A 150 -3.55 -11.55 8.81
C GLU A 150 -4.72 -10.59 9.08
N GLU A 151 -5.27 -10.01 8.03
CA GLU A 151 -6.45 -9.15 8.11
C GLU A 151 -7.68 -9.90 8.64
N LYS A 152 -7.77 -11.21 8.38
CA LYS A 152 -8.84 -12.05 8.91
C LYS A 152 -8.68 -12.29 10.41
N ILE A 153 -7.46 -12.38 10.92
CA ILE A 153 -7.14 -12.53 12.34
C ILE A 153 -7.46 -11.22 13.07
N LEU A 154 -7.05 -10.09 12.50
CA LEU A 154 -7.41 -8.76 13.00
C LEU A 154 -8.93 -8.52 12.95
N ALA A 155 -9.59 -8.97 11.88
CA ALA A 155 -11.04 -8.88 11.76
C ALA A 155 -11.76 -9.70 12.84
N LYS A 156 -11.31 -10.91 13.18
CA LYS A 156 -11.89 -11.74 14.23
C LYS A 156 -11.69 -11.17 15.64
N GLY A 157 -10.55 -10.54 15.90
CA GLY A 157 -10.25 -9.92 17.20
C GLY A 157 -10.88 -8.53 17.41
N LEU A 158 -11.25 -7.84 16.34
CA LEU A 158 -11.76 -6.46 16.38
C LEU A 158 -13.19 -6.35 15.82
N ALA A 159 -13.69 -7.39 15.14
CA ALA A 159 -15.08 -7.47 14.69
C ALA A 159 -16.00 -7.77 15.89
N GLY A 160 -16.99 -6.92 16.09
CA GLY A 160 -17.98 -7.08 17.16
C GLY A 160 -18.36 -5.81 17.91
N GLY A 161 -17.69 -4.69 17.62
CA GLY A 161 -18.10 -3.40 18.14
C GLY A 161 -19.33 -2.88 17.38
N LYS A 162 -20.32 -2.35 18.11
CA LYS A 162 -21.46 -1.66 17.50
C LYS A 162 -21.06 -0.24 17.07
N CYS A 163 -21.61 0.18 15.95
CA CYS A 163 -21.42 1.55 15.45
C CYS A 163 -22.12 2.55 16.39
N GLU A 164 -21.39 3.51 16.91
CA GLU A 164 -21.90 4.55 17.82
C GLU A 164 -22.97 5.44 17.18
N LYS A 165 -23.02 5.49 15.82
CA LYS A 165 -23.98 6.34 15.10
C LYS A 165 -25.29 5.63 14.75
N CYS A 166 -25.26 4.33 14.45
CA CYS A 166 -26.45 3.62 13.94
C CYS A 166 -26.65 2.23 14.57
N GLY A 167 -25.83 1.82 15.52
CA GLY A 167 -25.95 0.52 16.21
C GLY A 167 -25.58 -0.72 15.40
N LYS A 168 -25.39 -0.62 14.07
CA LYS A 168 -24.98 -1.76 13.21
C LYS A 168 -23.55 -2.19 13.52
N GLU A 169 -23.19 -3.41 13.13
CA GLU A 169 -21.85 -3.96 13.35
C GLU A 169 -20.76 -3.17 12.63
N MET A 170 -19.58 -3.09 13.26
CA MET A 170 -18.36 -2.56 12.62
C MET A 170 -17.61 -3.72 11.97
N VAL A 171 -17.23 -3.53 10.71
CA VAL A 171 -16.49 -4.52 9.90
C VAL A 171 -15.12 -3.96 9.47
N VAL A 172 -14.11 -4.83 9.43
CA VAL A 172 -12.79 -4.43 8.95
C VAL A 172 -12.83 -4.31 7.42
N ARG A 173 -12.38 -3.16 6.91
CA ARG A 173 -12.19 -2.91 5.48
C ARG A 173 -10.79 -2.44 5.20
N GLN A 174 -10.30 -2.73 3.99
CA GLN A 174 -8.97 -2.29 3.54
C GLN A 174 -9.08 -0.96 2.81
N GLY A 175 -8.23 -0.01 3.18
CA GLY A 175 -8.13 1.30 2.55
C GLY A 175 -6.70 1.65 2.13
N ARG A 176 -6.52 2.85 1.56
CA ARG A 176 -5.22 3.37 1.09
C ARG A 176 -4.14 3.36 2.20
N PHE A 177 -4.53 3.58 3.43
CA PHE A 177 -3.62 3.69 4.58
C PHE A 177 -3.54 2.42 5.44
N GLY A 178 -4.16 1.33 4.99
CA GLY A 178 -4.24 0.06 5.70
C GLY A 178 -5.65 -0.29 6.16
N PRO A 179 -5.81 -1.35 6.97
CA PRO A 179 -7.10 -1.78 7.46
C PRO A 179 -7.72 -0.74 8.41
N PHE A 180 -9.05 -0.61 8.35
CA PHE A 180 -9.85 0.25 9.21
C PHE A 180 -11.20 -0.38 9.51
N LEU A 181 -11.84 0.04 10.60
CA LEU A 181 -13.20 -0.36 10.93
C LEU A 181 -14.19 0.56 10.23
N ALA A 182 -15.12 -0.02 9.48
CA ALA A 182 -16.22 0.69 8.81
C ALA A 182 -17.56 0.14 9.29
N CYS A 183 -18.57 1.00 9.33
CA CYS A 183 -19.92 0.55 9.63
C CYS A 183 -20.47 -0.33 8.49
N SER A 184 -21.08 -1.46 8.85
CA SER A 184 -21.75 -2.35 7.88
C SER A 184 -22.96 -1.70 7.19
N GLY A 185 -23.49 -0.61 7.76
CA GLY A 185 -24.55 0.19 7.18
C GLY A 185 -24.14 1.17 6.09
N TYR A 186 -22.90 1.10 5.58
CA TYR A 186 -22.49 1.91 4.42
C TYR A 186 -23.32 1.53 3.17
N PRO A 187 -23.83 2.49 2.37
CA PRO A 187 -23.50 3.93 2.32
C PRO A 187 -24.29 4.83 3.27
N ASP A 188 -25.35 4.36 3.91
CA ASP A 188 -26.23 5.18 4.77
C ASP A 188 -25.48 5.70 6.00
N CYS A 189 -24.67 4.84 6.61
CA CYS A 189 -23.80 5.22 7.73
C CYS A 189 -22.31 5.19 7.29
N LYS A 190 -21.71 6.36 7.22
CA LYS A 190 -20.30 6.53 6.82
C LYS A 190 -19.31 6.52 8.01
N ASN A 191 -19.70 5.95 9.15
CA ASN A 191 -18.84 5.92 10.32
C ASN A 191 -17.64 4.99 10.10
N ILE A 192 -16.43 5.51 10.32
CA ILE A 192 -15.17 4.78 10.22
C ILE A 192 -14.31 5.03 11.46
N LYS A 193 -13.57 4.02 11.90
CA LYS A 193 -12.59 4.12 12.99
C LYS A 193 -11.27 3.50 12.55
N PRO A 194 -10.12 4.13 12.85
CA PRO A 194 -8.82 3.51 12.63
C PRO A 194 -8.68 2.30 13.55
N ILE A 195 -7.97 1.27 13.08
CA ILE A 195 -7.56 0.15 13.91
C ILE A 195 -6.32 0.57 14.69
N GLU A 196 -6.44 0.62 16.01
CA GLU A 196 -5.33 0.96 16.90
C GLU A 196 -4.37 -0.22 17.02
N LYS A 197 -3.14 -0.03 16.57
CA LYS A 197 -2.06 -0.99 16.82
C LYS A 197 -1.44 -0.71 18.17
N LYS A 198 -1.89 -1.43 19.17
CA LYS A 198 -1.41 -1.33 20.55
C LYS A 198 0.02 -1.85 20.66
N THR A 199 0.85 -1.18 21.46
CA THR A 199 2.23 -1.61 21.70
C THR A 199 2.36 -2.47 22.95
N GLY A 200 1.33 -2.57 23.77
CA GLY A 200 1.35 -3.23 25.08
C GLY A 200 2.04 -2.42 26.18
N VAL A 201 2.37 -1.14 25.90
CA VAL A 201 3.09 -0.29 26.85
C VAL A 201 2.17 0.80 27.38
N SER A 202 2.02 0.89 28.70
CA SER A 202 1.24 1.96 29.36
C SER A 202 1.89 3.32 29.15
N CYS A 203 1.08 4.36 29.07
CA CYS A 203 1.56 5.72 28.92
C CYS A 203 2.22 6.21 30.21
N PRO A 204 3.49 6.64 30.20
CA PRO A 204 4.18 7.09 31.40
C PRO A 204 3.68 8.45 31.91
N LYS A 205 2.96 9.23 31.10
CA LYS A 205 2.47 10.55 31.45
C LYS A 205 1.10 10.53 32.17
N CYS A 206 0.18 9.69 31.68
CA CYS A 206 -1.18 9.66 32.24
C CYS A 206 -1.54 8.34 32.92
N GLU A 207 -0.70 7.31 32.83
CA GLU A 207 -0.83 5.95 33.39
C GLU A 207 -2.16 5.22 33.03
N LYS A 208 -3.16 5.96 32.57
CA LYS A 208 -4.49 5.46 32.20
C LYS A 208 -4.59 5.02 30.73
N GLY A 209 -3.70 5.52 29.87
CA GLY A 209 -3.70 5.24 28.44
C GLY A 209 -2.60 4.25 28.07
N GLU A 210 -2.72 3.70 26.86
CA GLU A 210 -1.74 2.80 26.24
C GLU A 210 -1.08 3.50 25.05
N ILE A 211 0.20 3.21 24.80
CA ILE A 211 0.90 3.75 23.63
C ILE A 211 0.50 2.94 22.40
N ILE A 212 0.03 3.64 21.36
CA ILE A 212 -0.40 3.07 20.09
C ILE A 212 0.45 3.61 18.93
N GLU A 213 0.60 2.80 17.89
CA GLU A 213 1.23 3.22 16.65
C GLU A 213 0.29 4.12 15.85
N LYS A 214 0.75 5.31 15.48
CA LYS A 214 0.05 6.28 14.63
C LYS A 214 0.90 6.67 13.41
N ARG A 215 0.26 7.19 12.38
CA ARG A 215 0.94 7.78 11.22
C ARG A 215 0.70 9.28 11.15
N SER A 216 1.77 10.03 10.97
CA SER A 216 1.70 11.48 10.74
C SER A 216 1.14 11.78 9.33
N LYS A 217 0.68 13.01 9.10
CA LYS A 217 0.23 13.48 7.76
C LYS A 217 1.29 13.27 6.67
N LYS A 218 2.57 13.30 7.02
CA LYS A 218 3.70 13.05 6.11
C LYS A 218 4.04 11.55 5.96
N GLY A 219 3.19 10.63 6.47
CA GLY A 219 3.36 9.18 6.35
C GLY A 219 4.39 8.55 7.29
N ARG A 220 5.02 9.33 8.20
CA ARG A 220 5.98 8.81 9.18
C ARG A 220 5.25 8.18 10.35
N THR A 221 5.69 6.99 10.77
CA THR A 221 5.19 6.31 11.97
C THR A 221 5.70 7.02 13.24
N PHE A 222 4.83 7.16 14.22
CA PHE A 222 5.14 7.63 15.58
C PHE A 222 4.26 6.89 16.59
N TYR A 223 4.59 6.97 17.84
CA TYR A 223 3.92 6.26 18.93
C TYR A 223 3.35 7.28 19.89
N ALA A 224 2.05 7.21 20.18
CA ALA A 224 1.38 8.21 21.02
C ALA A 224 0.35 7.56 21.94
N CYS A 225 0.04 8.26 23.02
CA CYS A 225 -1.03 7.83 23.92
C CYS A 225 -2.38 7.81 23.20
N ASN A 226 -3.19 6.77 23.46
CA ASN A 226 -4.54 6.64 22.90
C ASN A 226 -5.55 7.61 23.53
N GLN A 227 -5.20 8.26 24.64
CA GLN A 227 -6.04 9.25 25.33
C GLN A 227 -5.91 10.67 24.75
N TYR A 228 -5.24 10.84 23.59
CA TYR A 228 -5.22 12.14 22.93
C TYR A 228 -6.64 12.61 22.57
N PRO A 229 -7.03 13.88 22.81
CA PRO A 229 -6.20 15.03 23.18
C PRO A 229 -5.96 15.22 24.68
N LYS A 230 -6.54 14.41 25.55
CA LYS A 230 -6.38 14.54 27.01
C LYS A 230 -4.94 14.30 27.47
N CYS A 231 -4.19 13.47 26.73
CA CYS A 231 -2.78 13.20 26.94
C CYS A 231 -2.02 13.34 25.63
N ASP A 232 -1.04 14.22 25.58
CA ASP A 232 -0.24 14.57 24.40
C ASP A 232 1.08 13.80 24.29
N PHE A 233 1.29 12.79 25.13
CA PHE A 233 2.52 12.01 25.13
C PHE A 233 2.76 11.32 23.79
N ALA A 234 3.93 11.56 23.17
CA ALA A 234 4.30 10.97 21.88
C ALA A 234 5.80 10.68 21.79
N LEU A 235 6.15 9.62 21.07
CA LEU A 235 7.51 9.16 20.79
C LEU A 235 7.68 8.92 19.30
N TRP A 236 8.87 9.17 18.74
CA TRP A 236 9.17 8.88 17.36
C TRP A 236 9.59 7.42 17.10
N ASN A 237 10.13 6.76 18.12
CA ASN A 237 10.60 5.39 18.04
C ASN A 237 9.70 4.47 18.86
N LYS A 238 9.65 3.19 18.49
CA LYS A 238 8.83 2.17 19.17
C LYS A 238 9.31 1.98 20.60
N PRO A 239 8.43 2.06 21.61
CA PRO A 239 8.80 1.81 23.00
C PRO A 239 9.12 0.32 23.22
N THR A 240 10.10 0.04 24.08
CA THR A 240 10.48 -1.33 24.46
C THR A 240 9.66 -1.87 25.64
N GLY A 241 8.92 -1.00 26.36
CA GLY A 241 8.23 -1.32 27.61
C GLY A 241 9.12 -1.24 28.86
N LYS A 242 10.44 -1.07 28.70
CA LYS A 242 11.38 -0.92 29.82
C LYS A 242 11.63 0.55 30.11
N LYS A 243 11.90 0.86 31.39
CA LYS A 243 12.30 2.19 31.85
C LYS A 243 13.82 2.33 31.88
N CYS A 244 14.30 3.53 31.64
CA CYS A 244 15.71 3.86 31.77
C CYS A 244 16.11 3.80 33.25
N PRO A 245 17.19 3.09 33.64
CA PRO A 245 17.62 2.98 35.00
C PRO A 245 18.08 4.34 35.60
N GLU A 246 18.56 5.23 34.74
CA GLU A 246 19.12 6.52 35.16
C GLU A 246 18.05 7.61 35.37
N CYS A 247 17.05 7.72 34.50
CA CYS A 247 16.08 8.82 34.54
C CYS A 247 14.61 8.38 34.58
N GLY A 248 14.32 7.07 34.60
CA GLY A 248 12.95 6.54 34.63
C GLY A 248 12.13 6.70 33.35
N SER A 249 12.64 7.39 32.32
CA SER A 249 11.97 7.55 31.05
C SER A 249 11.91 6.23 30.29
N LEU A 250 10.94 6.07 29.33
CA LEU A 250 10.85 4.85 28.53
C LEU A 250 12.09 4.66 27.66
N LEU A 251 12.56 3.44 27.57
CA LEU A 251 13.51 3.03 26.53
C LEU A 251 12.77 2.79 25.23
N VAL A 252 13.36 3.21 24.11
CA VAL A 252 12.84 3.05 22.75
C VAL A 252 13.86 2.32 21.89
N PHE A 253 13.41 1.65 20.83
CA PHE A 253 14.30 1.04 19.84
C PHE A 253 15.02 2.13 19.05
N GLY A 254 16.35 2.15 19.12
CA GLY A 254 17.24 2.98 18.32
C GLY A 254 17.58 2.35 16.97
N LYS A 255 18.71 2.75 16.37
CA LYS A 255 19.28 2.10 15.20
C LYS A 255 19.75 0.70 15.60
N GLU A 256 19.62 -0.29 14.67
CA GLU A 256 20.05 -1.67 14.86
C GLU A 256 19.39 -2.39 16.05
N SER A 257 18.16 -1.99 16.40
CA SER A 257 17.39 -2.60 17.51
C SER A 257 17.99 -2.38 18.91
N THR A 258 18.95 -1.49 19.07
CA THR A 258 19.50 -1.13 20.39
C THR A 258 18.47 -0.37 21.21
N ALA A 259 18.40 -0.64 22.53
CA ALA A 259 17.53 0.13 23.42
C ALA A 259 18.21 1.44 23.81
N VAL A 260 17.58 2.58 23.52
CA VAL A 260 18.07 3.92 23.86
C VAL A 260 17.05 4.67 24.69
N CYS A 261 17.50 5.60 25.53
CA CYS A 261 16.60 6.41 26.34
C CYS A 261 15.79 7.37 25.44
N SER A 262 14.47 7.49 25.71
CA SER A 262 13.61 8.45 25.00
C SER A 262 13.86 9.90 25.41
N ASN A 263 14.45 10.12 26.60
CA ASN A 263 14.90 11.44 27.03
C ASN A 263 16.24 11.76 26.38
N LYS A 264 16.26 12.81 25.55
CA LYS A 264 17.47 13.24 24.82
C LYS A 264 18.56 13.82 25.73
N GLU A 265 18.19 14.30 26.91
CA GLU A 265 19.13 14.88 27.88
C GLU A 265 19.79 13.79 28.74
N CYS A 266 19.20 12.61 28.77
CA CYS A 266 19.76 11.47 29.50
C CYS A 266 20.83 10.78 28.62
N LYS A 267 22.08 10.82 29.08
CA LYS A 267 23.20 10.05 28.52
C LYS A 267 23.41 8.82 29.41
N PRO A 268 22.78 7.68 29.14
CA PRO A 268 23.09 6.46 29.92
C PRO A 268 24.55 6.10 29.69
N ARG A 269 25.23 5.82 30.78
CA ARG A 269 26.61 5.32 30.79
C ARG A 269 26.68 3.89 30.26
#